data_b9a9071c7c7fe08fc2b89cb705eea979
#
_entry.id   b9a9071c7c7fe08fc2b89cb705eea979
#
_cell.length_a   1.000
_cell.length_b   1.000
_cell.length_c   1.000
_cell.angle_alpha   90.00
_cell.angle_beta   90.00
_cell.angle_gamma   90.00
#
_symmetry.space_group_name_H-M   'P 1'
#
loop_
_entity.id
_entity.type
_entity.pdbx_description
1 polymer ?
#
loop_
_entity_poly.entity_id
_entity_poly.type
_entity_poly.pdbx_seq_one_letter_code
_entity_poly.pdbx_strand_id
1 'polypeptide(L)'
;MTTRREFTQALAAAALLTPRWRAALALAAKPVHLGPLGVQLYTMRAAMELDPEGTLSRIRSIGYREIEWWGTFGRTPPQIRSALDANGLTAPSAHVGLDALTTGLEATLDAAQRIGHHWLIFPGLDQEDHRPERYDEVADQLNRAGEIAGHRGIRVGYHTHDVDFHPFADGTIALERLMARLDRRHTDIELDLYWAVKGGSDPKWWFRHHPGRFPLVHVKDAGPAPDFVMSDVGAGAMDWRAIFALRQMAGIRHYYVEHDQPADPWASITASYRYLSNLTV
;
A
#
# COMPACT_ATOMS: atom_id res chain seq x y z
N MET A 1 -12.44 -14.70 -55.42
CA MET A 1 -11.22 -13.91 -55.78
C MET A 1 -11.64 -12.44 -55.73
N THR A 2 -11.32 -11.75 -54.64
CA THR A 2 -11.57 -10.31 -54.49
C THR A 2 -10.60 -9.55 -55.37
N THR A 3 -11.13 -8.63 -56.21
CA THR A 3 -10.34 -7.88 -57.18
C THR A 3 -9.47 -6.80 -56.45
N ARG A 4 -8.37 -6.43 -57.02
CA ARG A 4 -7.44 -5.37 -56.53
C ARG A 4 -8.18 -4.04 -56.26
N ARG A 5 -9.29 -3.81 -56.95
CA ARG A 5 -10.13 -2.59 -56.87
C ARG A 5 -11.02 -2.59 -55.59
N GLU A 6 -11.50 -3.77 -55.16
CA GLU A 6 -12.29 -3.92 -53.93
C GLU A 6 -11.41 -3.81 -52.69
N PHE A 7 -10.15 -4.28 -52.75
CA PHE A 7 -9.18 -4.14 -51.67
C PHE A 7 -8.76 -2.68 -51.43
N THR A 8 -8.62 -1.89 -52.53
CA THR A 8 -8.28 -0.46 -52.44
C THR A 8 -9.41 0.37 -51.90
N GLN A 9 -10.66 0.01 -52.20
CA GLN A 9 -11.87 0.70 -51.69
C GLN A 9 -12.10 0.41 -50.20
N ALA A 10 -11.78 -0.79 -49.72
CA ALA A 10 -11.84 -1.16 -48.29
C ALA A 10 -10.78 -0.43 -47.45
N LEU A 11 -9.58 -0.22 -48.00
CA LEU A 11 -8.53 0.54 -47.34
C LEU A 11 -8.82 2.05 -47.27
N ALA A 12 -9.49 2.63 -48.28
CA ALA A 12 -9.90 4.02 -48.27
C ALA A 12 -11.05 4.32 -47.27
N ALA A 13 -11.97 3.36 -47.07
CA ALA A 13 -13.03 3.45 -46.07
C ALA A 13 -12.51 3.33 -44.63
N ALA A 14 -11.48 2.53 -44.39
CA ALA A 14 -10.84 2.40 -43.09
C ALA A 14 -10.03 3.64 -42.66
N ALA A 15 -9.48 4.39 -43.63
CA ALA A 15 -8.72 5.60 -43.37
C ALA A 15 -9.56 6.80 -42.96
N LEU A 16 -10.85 6.82 -43.26
CA LEU A 16 -11.76 7.93 -42.92
C LEU A 16 -12.41 7.82 -41.55
N LEU A 17 -12.24 6.67 -40.85
CA LEU A 17 -12.84 6.43 -39.54
C LEU A 17 -11.90 6.74 -38.37
N THR A 18 -10.61 7.01 -38.62
CA THR A 18 -9.58 7.13 -37.61
C THR A 18 -9.54 8.42 -36.78
N PRO A 19 -9.96 9.61 -37.24
CA PRO A 19 -9.92 10.82 -36.41
C PRO A 19 -11.03 10.89 -35.36
N ARG A 20 -12.21 10.34 -35.66
CA ARG A 20 -13.37 10.43 -34.75
C ARG A 20 -13.31 9.45 -33.56
N TRP A 21 -12.69 8.29 -33.74
CA TRP A 21 -12.49 7.33 -32.65
C TRP A 21 -11.43 7.75 -31.65
N ARG A 22 -10.37 8.41 -32.13
CA ARG A 22 -9.37 9.01 -31.23
C ARG A 22 -9.92 10.20 -30.47
N ALA A 23 -10.80 11.00 -31.08
CA ALA A 23 -11.50 12.08 -30.41
C ALA A 23 -12.60 11.59 -29.45
N ALA A 24 -13.24 10.45 -29.71
CA ALA A 24 -14.23 9.86 -28.81
C ALA A 24 -13.58 9.15 -27.60
N LEU A 25 -12.37 8.60 -27.75
CA LEU A 25 -11.56 8.08 -26.64
C LEU A 25 -10.85 9.19 -25.85
N ALA A 26 -10.72 10.38 -26.44
CA ALA A 26 -10.26 11.62 -25.78
C ALA A 26 -11.42 12.42 -25.15
N LEU A 27 -12.64 11.91 -25.13
CA LEU A 27 -13.69 12.39 -24.24
C LEU A 27 -13.25 12.05 -22.81
N ALA A 28 -12.51 13.01 -22.28
CA ALA A 28 -11.90 13.12 -20.99
C ALA A 28 -12.52 12.17 -19.97
N ALA A 29 -11.85 11.07 -19.68
CA ALA A 29 -12.07 10.44 -18.39
C ALA A 29 -11.95 11.55 -17.35
N LYS A 30 -13.01 11.80 -16.59
CA LYS A 30 -12.97 12.81 -15.53
C LYS A 30 -11.74 12.52 -14.68
N PRO A 31 -10.94 13.54 -14.34
CA PRO A 31 -9.77 13.30 -13.50
C PRO A 31 -10.22 12.59 -12.24
N VAL A 32 -9.65 11.42 -12.00
CA VAL A 32 -10.00 10.61 -10.83
C VAL A 32 -8.98 10.91 -9.76
N HIS A 33 -9.44 11.41 -8.64
CA HIS A 33 -8.61 11.54 -7.44
C HIS A 33 -8.43 10.18 -6.78
N LEU A 34 -7.38 10.06 -5.97
CA LEU A 34 -7.20 8.89 -5.11
C LEU A 34 -8.34 8.80 -4.10
N GLY A 35 -8.60 7.59 -3.59
CA GLY A 35 -9.56 7.36 -2.50
C GLY A 35 -9.19 8.07 -1.20
N PRO A 36 -9.83 7.73 -0.08
CA PRO A 36 -9.43 8.27 1.21
C PRO A 36 -7.94 8.06 1.46
N LEU A 37 -7.25 9.14 1.84
CA LEU A 37 -5.84 9.08 2.19
C LEU A 37 -5.70 8.74 3.67
N GLY A 38 -4.80 7.84 3.97
CA GLY A 38 -4.38 7.44 5.30
C GLY A 38 -2.97 7.88 5.65
N VAL A 39 -2.63 7.76 6.92
CA VAL A 39 -1.27 7.92 7.42
C VAL A 39 -0.89 6.75 8.32
N GLN A 40 0.33 6.23 8.15
CA GLN A 40 0.90 5.25 9.08
C GLN A 40 1.42 5.98 10.32
N LEU A 41 0.96 5.54 11.50
CA LEU A 41 1.27 6.21 12.77
C LEU A 41 2.74 6.13 13.18
N TYR A 42 3.53 5.26 12.58
CA TYR A 42 4.97 5.22 12.82
C TYR A 42 5.65 6.56 12.51
N THR A 43 5.21 7.26 11.48
CA THR A 43 5.67 8.64 11.19
C THR A 43 5.41 9.57 12.36
N MET A 44 4.28 9.40 13.05
CA MET A 44 3.82 10.27 14.13
C MET A 44 4.12 9.70 15.52
N ARG A 45 4.93 8.64 15.63
CA ARG A 45 5.17 7.89 16.89
C ARG A 45 5.47 8.76 18.10
N ALA A 46 6.35 9.74 17.95
CA ALA A 46 6.71 10.64 19.05
C ALA A 46 5.54 11.53 19.51
N ALA A 47 4.71 12.01 18.57
CA ALA A 47 3.52 12.79 18.89
C ALA A 47 2.43 11.90 19.52
N MET A 48 2.27 10.67 19.03
CA MET A 48 1.35 9.68 19.58
C MET A 48 1.70 9.25 21.01
N GLU A 49 2.99 9.14 21.33
CA GLU A 49 3.43 8.83 22.69
C GLU A 49 3.10 9.98 23.69
N LEU A 50 3.12 11.22 23.23
CA LEU A 50 2.86 12.39 24.06
C LEU A 50 1.37 12.69 24.22
N ASP A 51 0.62 12.70 23.14
CA ASP A 51 -0.80 13.06 23.11
C ASP A 51 -1.50 12.35 21.92
N PRO A 52 -1.97 11.12 22.09
CA PRO A 52 -2.64 10.37 21.04
C PRO A 52 -3.91 11.08 20.52
N GLU A 53 -4.74 11.60 21.41
CA GLU A 53 -6.02 12.23 21.05
C GLU A 53 -5.81 13.53 20.26
N GLY A 54 -4.92 14.40 20.71
CA GLY A 54 -4.57 15.63 20.00
C GLY A 54 -3.89 15.36 18.67
N THR A 55 -3.05 14.30 18.61
CA THR A 55 -2.39 13.86 17.38
C THR A 55 -3.42 13.40 16.34
N LEU A 56 -4.37 12.54 16.71
CA LEU A 56 -5.44 12.10 15.80
C LEU A 56 -6.32 13.27 15.33
N SER A 57 -6.66 14.19 16.22
CA SER A 57 -7.41 15.40 15.88
C SER A 57 -6.67 16.26 14.86
N ARG A 58 -5.37 16.45 15.03
CA ARG A 58 -4.56 17.22 14.10
C ARG A 58 -4.38 16.51 12.74
N ILE A 59 -4.15 15.20 12.73
CA ILE A 59 -4.12 14.38 11.49
C ILE A 59 -5.44 14.57 10.72
N ARG A 60 -6.57 14.49 11.42
CA ARG A 60 -7.88 14.70 10.82
C ARG A 60 -8.04 16.12 10.24
N SER A 61 -7.53 17.14 10.93
CA SER A 61 -7.61 18.53 10.49
C SER A 61 -6.78 18.81 9.23
N ILE A 62 -5.68 18.07 8.98
CA ILE A 62 -4.91 18.12 7.74
C ILE A 62 -5.76 17.61 6.56
N GLY A 63 -6.61 16.62 6.82
CA GLY A 63 -7.53 16.10 5.80
C GLY A 63 -7.58 14.58 5.71
N TYR A 64 -6.68 13.87 6.35
CA TYR A 64 -6.66 12.40 6.37
C TYR A 64 -7.98 11.83 6.89
N ARG A 65 -8.32 10.64 6.42
CA ARG A 65 -9.53 9.92 6.79
C ARG A 65 -9.25 8.55 7.37
N GLU A 66 -8.12 7.99 7.04
CA GLU A 66 -7.69 6.67 7.48
C GLU A 66 -6.40 6.76 8.28
N ILE A 67 -6.25 5.80 9.17
CA ILE A 67 -5.04 5.58 9.97
C ILE A 67 -4.62 4.13 9.73
N GLU A 68 -3.36 3.90 9.48
CA GLU A 68 -2.80 2.62 9.75
C GLU A 68 -2.21 2.63 11.15
N TRP A 69 -2.76 1.75 11.98
CA TRP A 69 -2.46 1.75 13.41
C TRP A 69 -1.11 1.06 13.69
N TRP A 70 -0.38 1.60 14.63
CA TRP A 70 0.88 1.02 15.11
C TRP A 70 0.98 1.20 16.62
N GLY A 71 1.33 0.10 17.35
CA GLY A 71 1.47 0.17 18.80
C GLY A 71 0.15 0.33 19.56
N THR A 72 0.24 0.55 20.87
CA THR A 72 -0.93 0.76 21.73
C THR A 72 -1.04 2.18 22.27
N PHE A 73 0.08 2.88 22.38
CA PHE A 73 0.18 4.21 22.98
C PHE A 73 -0.51 4.29 24.36
N GLY A 74 -0.42 3.20 25.15
CA GLY A 74 -1.04 3.09 26.45
C GLY A 74 -2.58 3.07 26.42
N ARG A 75 -3.22 2.83 25.29
CA ARG A 75 -4.68 2.80 25.11
C ARG A 75 -5.20 1.38 24.98
N THR A 76 -6.36 1.13 25.58
CA THR A 76 -7.13 -0.11 25.34
C THR A 76 -7.87 -0.04 24.00
N PRO A 77 -8.24 -1.18 23.39
CA PRO A 77 -8.99 -1.20 22.14
C PRO A 77 -10.29 -0.34 22.15
N PRO A 78 -11.12 -0.33 23.21
CA PRO A 78 -12.26 0.59 23.27
C PRO A 78 -11.89 2.07 23.30
N GLN A 79 -10.77 2.44 23.95
CA GLN A 79 -10.29 3.82 23.97
C GLN A 79 -9.79 4.24 22.59
N ILE A 80 -9.05 3.36 21.88
CA ILE A 80 -8.63 3.59 20.50
C ILE A 80 -9.85 3.83 19.60
N ARG A 81 -10.85 2.94 19.66
CA ARG A 81 -12.09 3.10 18.88
C ARG A 81 -12.78 4.42 19.17
N SER A 82 -12.92 4.77 20.44
CA SER A 82 -13.54 6.03 20.86
C SER A 82 -12.79 7.26 20.33
N ALA A 83 -11.46 7.24 20.36
CA ALA A 83 -10.63 8.33 19.83
C ALA A 83 -10.75 8.48 18.31
N LEU A 84 -10.82 7.35 17.58
CA LEU A 84 -11.07 7.35 16.13
C LEU A 84 -12.45 7.91 15.80
N ASP A 85 -13.50 7.47 16.50
CA ASP A 85 -14.86 7.93 16.30
C ASP A 85 -15.03 9.43 16.59
N ALA A 86 -14.43 9.92 17.68
CA ALA A 86 -14.47 11.33 18.05
C ALA A 86 -13.85 12.24 16.97
N ASN A 87 -12.94 11.71 16.16
CA ASN A 87 -12.29 12.44 15.08
C ASN A 87 -12.84 12.11 13.68
N GLY A 88 -13.82 11.22 13.56
CA GLY A 88 -14.31 10.74 12.26
C GLY A 88 -13.22 10.12 11.40
N LEU A 89 -12.32 9.36 12.05
CA LEU A 89 -11.26 8.57 11.45
C LEU A 89 -11.63 7.09 11.46
N THR A 90 -11.12 6.34 10.49
CA THR A 90 -11.14 4.87 10.49
C THR A 90 -9.72 4.33 10.55
N ALA A 91 -9.56 3.13 11.09
CA ALA A 91 -8.28 2.43 11.10
C ALA A 91 -8.45 1.05 10.48
N PRO A 92 -8.54 0.95 9.14
CA PRO A 92 -8.77 -0.33 8.48
C PRO A 92 -7.63 -1.32 8.65
N SER A 93 -6.40 -0.85 8.87
CA SER A 93 -5.20 -1.66 8.99
C SER A 93 -4.41 -1.33 10.25
N ALA A 94 -3.65 -2.34 10.71
CA ALA A 94 -2.68 -2.18 11.79
C ALA A 94 -1.43 -3.02 11.53
N HIS A 95 -0.25 -2.46 11.81
CA HIS A 95 1.00 -3.22 11.90
C HIS A 95 1.10 -3.93 13.24
N VAL A 96 1.37 -5.23 13.19
CA VAL A 96 1.47 -6.09 14.37
C VAL A 96 2.68 -7.03 14.24
N GLY A 97 3.33 -7.34 15.36
CA GLY A 97 4.44 -8.29 15.37
C GLY A 97 4.01 -9.72 15.02
N LEU A 98 4.96 -10.54 14.62
CA LEU A 98 4.70 -11.93 14.25
C LEU A 98 4.19 -12.78 15.42
N ASP A 99 4.61 -12.47 16.64
CA ASP A 99 4.11 -13.06 17.89
C ASP A 99 2.61 -12.79 18.10
N ALA A 100 2.15 -11.59 17.77
CA ALA A 100 0.74 -11.22 17.81
C ALA A 100 -0.11 -12.00 16.77
N LEU A 101 0.49 -12.41 15.65
CA LEU A 101 -0.14 -13.23 14.61
C LEU A 101 0.02 -14.75 14.84
N THR A 102 0.74 -15.15 15.86
CA THR A 102 0.98 -16.57 16.21
C THR A 102 0.43 -16.88 17.60
N THR A 103 1.25 -16.72 18.62
CA THR A 103 0.88 -17.07 20.01
C THR A 103 -0.17 -16.12 20.60
N GLY A 104 -0.22 -14.86 20.15
CA GLY A 104 -1.17 -13.83 20.60
C GLY A 104 -2.41 -13.66 19.71
N LEU A 105 -2.64 -14.53 18.74
CA LEU A 105 -3.60 -14.28 17.64
C LEU A 105 -5.04 -14.02 18.12
N GLU A 106 -5.57 -14.80 19.05
CA GLU A 106 -6.96 -14.60 19.51
C GLU A 106 -7.17 -13.24 20.17
N ALA A 107 -6.25 -12.83 21.05
CA ALA A 107 -6.31 -11.52 21.70
C ALA A 107 -6.15 -10.38 20.69
N THR A 108 -5.29 -10.57 19.68
CA THR A 108 -5.08 -9.61 18.59
C THR A 108 -6.33 -9.47 17.74
N LEU A 109 -6.99 -10.55 17.40
CA LEU A 109 -8.25 -10.54 16.64
C LEU A 109 -9.39 -9.88 17.41
N ASP A 110 -9.50 -10.14 18.73
CA ASP A 110 -10.47 -9.49 19.60
C ASP A 110 -10.25 -7.97 19.64
N ALA A 111 -9.02 -7.52 19.75
CA ALA A 111 -8.65 -6.10 19.70
C ALA A 111 -8.98 -5.50 18.32
N ALA A 112 -8.60 -6.18 17.24
CA ALA A 112 -8.85 -5.74 15.88
C ALA A 112 -10.34 -5.53 15.60
N GLN A 113 -11.20 -6.46 16.00
CA GLN A 113 -12.65 -6.31 15.83
C GLN A 113 -13.21 -5.12 16.63
N ARG A 114 -12.73 -4.91 17.85
CA ARG A 114 -13.15 -3.78 18.70
C ARG A 114 -12.76 -2.43 18.13
N ILE A 115 -11.56 -2.33 17.53
CA ILE A 115 -11.05 -1.11 16.91
C ILE A 115 -11.65 -0.92 15.52
N GLY A 116 -11.96 -2.00 14.81
CA GLY A 116 -12.48 -1.98 13.43
C GLY A 116 -11.41 -2.17 12.38
N HIS A 117 -10.33 -2.92 12.69
CA HIS A 117 -9.33 -3.32 11.70
C HIS A 117 -9.89 -4.43 10.80
N HIS A 118 -9.59 -4.33 9.52
CA HIS A 118 -9.87 -5.34 8.50
C HIS A 118 -8.59 -6.06 8.05
N TRP A 119 -7.43 -5.46 8.30
CA TRP A 119 -6.11 -6.03 8.02
C TRP A 119 -5.21 -5.97 9.25
N LEU A 120 -4.51 -7.07 9.48
CA LEU A 120 -3.38 -7.17 10.42
C LEU A 120 -2.13 -7.45 9.59
N ILE A 121 -1.22 -6.52 9.55
CA ILE A 121 -0.04 -6.54 8.68
C ILE A 121 1.20 -6.84 9.52
N PHE A 122 1.92 -7.89 9.15
CA PHE A 122 3.27 -8.11 9.65
C PHE A 122 4.23 -7.15 8.94
N PRO A 123 5.01 -6.32 9.68
CA PRO A 123 5.81 -5.23 9.08
C PRO A 123 7.06 -5.68 8.35
N GLY A 124 7.16 -6.96 8.00
CA GLY A 124 8.24 -7.48 7.17
C GLY A 124 9.39 -8.11 7.95
N LEU A 125 10.37 -8.58 7.20
CA LEU A 125 11.61 -9.17 7.69
C LEU A 125 12.77 -8.19 7.52
N ASP A 126 13.77 -8.33 8.39
CA ASP A 126 15.02 -7.57 8.32
C ASP A 126 16.07 -8.27 7.45
N GLN A 127 17.14 -7.54 7.10
CA GLN A 127 18.26 -8.07 6.32
C GLN A 127 18.90 -9.33 6.95
N GLU A 128 18.91 -9.44 8.27
CA GLU A 128 19.45 -10.62 8.97
C GLU A 128 18.63 -11.88 8.74
N ASP A 129 17.34 -11.70 8.44
CA ASP A 129 16.39 -12.76 8.13
C ASP A 129 16.31 -13.10 6.63
N HIS A 130 17.12 -12.48 5.77
CA HIS A 130 17.09 -12.68 4.33
C HIS A 130 17.65 -14.06 3.92
N ARG A 131 16.84 -15.09 4.11
CA ARG A 131 17.11 -16.48 3.71
C ARG A 131 15.81 -17.21 3.32
N PRO A 132 15.84 -18.08 2.32
CA PRO A 132 14.65 -18.74 1.77
C PRO A 132 13.76 -19.41 2.82
N GLU A 133 14.38 -20.12 3.77
CA GLU A 133 13.67 -20.88 4.79
C GLU A 133 12.87 -19.95 5.72
N ARG A 134 13.40 -18.77 6.02
CA ARG A 134 12.71 -17.80 6.87
C ARG A 134 11.47 -17.22 6.21
N TYR A 135 11.55 -16.93 4.92
CA TYR A 135 10.40 -16.47 4.12
C TYR A 135 9.32 -17.57 4.05
N ASP A 136 9.72 -18.83 3.89
CA ASP A 136 8.80 -19.96 3.90
C ASP A 136 8.09 -20.12 5.26
N GLU A 137 8.83 -20.05 6.37
CA GLU A 137 8.29 -20.11 7.73
C GLU A 137 7.28 -18.99 7.98
N VAL A 138 7.62 -17.76 7.61
CA VAL A 138 6.73 -16.61 7.77
C VAL A 138 5.48 -16.77 6.91
N ALA A 139 5.61 -17.18 5.64
CA ALA A 139 4.45 -17.44 4.80
C ALA A 139 3.49 -18.49 5.42
N ASP A 140 4.03 -19.56 5.99
CA ASP A 140 3.22 -20.59 6.65
C ASP A 140 2.52 -20.06 7.92
N GLN A 141 3.21 -19.20 8.69
CA GLN A 141 2.62 -18.55 9.87
C GLN A 141 1.51 -17.59 9.47
N LEU A 142 1.73 -16.75 8.45
CA LEU A 142 0.74 -15.81 7.94
C LEU A 142 -0.47 -16.54 7.33
N ASN A 143 -0.27 -17.66 6.64
CA ASN A 143 -1.34 -18.47 6.10
C ASN A 143 -2.24 -19.03 7.22
N ARG A 144 -1.63 -19.61 8.28
CA ARG A 144 -2.38 -20.12 9.44
C ARG A 144 -3.15 -19.01 10.15
N ALA A 145 -2.49 -17.88 10.40
CA ALA A 145 -3.15 -16.72 11.00
C ALA A 145 -4.28 -16.18 10.13
N GLY A 146 -4.07 -16.10 8.82
CA GLY A 146 -5.05 -15.60 7.85
C GLY A 146 -6.28 -16.51 7.74
N GLU A 147 -6.10 -17.83 7.78
CA GLU A 147 -7.22 -18.78 7.81
C GLU A 147 -8.11 -18.54 9.04
N ILE A 148 -7.52 -18.43 10.22
CA ILE A 148 -8.25 -18.19 11.48
C ILE A 148 -8.90 -16.79 11.45
N ALA A 149 -8.15 -15.76 11.07
CA ALA A 149 -8.63 -14.38 11.00
C ALA A 149 -9.78 -14.23 9.99
N GLY A 150 -9.77 -14.99 8.91
CA GLY A 150 -10.81 -15.00 7.88
C GLY A 150 -12.19 -15.35 8.41
N HIS A 151 -12.30 -16.21 9.43
CA HIS A 151 -13.57 -16.52 10.12
C HIS A 151 -14.16 -15.32 10.86
N ARG A 152 -13.35 -14.30 11.13
CA ARG A 152 -13.75 -13.04 11.77
C ARG A 152 -13.84 -11.86 10.81
N GLY A 153 -13.70 -12.12 9.49
CA GLY A 153 -13.71 -11.07 8.45
C GLY A 153 -12.43 -10.20 8.42
N ILE A 154 -11.34 -10.69 9.04
CA ILE A 154 -10.04 -10.00 9.08
C ILE A 154 -9.08 -10.73 8.13
N ARG A 155 -8.27 -9.99 7.43
CA ARG A 155 -7.20 -10.48 6.57
C ARG A 155 -5.84 -10.27 7.21
N VAL A 156 -4.89 -11.10 6.87
CA VAL A 156 -3.50 -10.95 7.32
C VAL A 156 -2.66 -10.51 6.13
N GLY A 157 -1.64 -9.71 6.35
CA GLY A 157 -0.77 -9.26 5.28
C GLY A 157 0.70 -9.20 5.68
N TYR A 158 1.52 -8.99 4.67
CA TYR A 158 2.95 -8.77 4.76
C TYR A 158 3.29 -7.41 4.17
N HIS A 159 3.99 -6.57 4.93
CA HIS A 159 4.54 -5.30 4.47
C HIS A 159 5.97 -5.48 3.97
N THR A 160 6.30 -4.84 2.85
CA THR A 160 7.58 -5.03 2.17
C THR A 160 8.61 -3.95 2.53
N HIS A 161 9.88 -4.39 2.65
CA HIS A 161 11.06 -3.53 2.71
C HIS A 161 12.00 -3.78 1.51
N ASP A 162 13.09 -3.04 1.40
CA ASP A 162 14.05 -3.17 0.29
C ASP A 162 14.63 -4.57 0.14
N VAL A 163 14.89 -5.24 1.26
CA VAL A 163 15.43 -6.60 1.30
C VAL A 163 14.56 -7.61 0.56
N ASP A 164 13.24 -7.42 0.52
CA ASP A 164 12.29 -8.30 -0.13
C ASP A 164 12.43 -8.32 -1.66
N PHE A 165 13.03 -7.28 -2.22
CA PHE A 165 13.28 -7.16 -3.66
C PHE A 165 14.65 -7.70 -4.09
N HIS A 166 15.47 -8.15 -3.14
CA HIS A 166 16.77 -8.74 -3.43
C HIS A 166 16.64 -10.24 -3.73
N PRO A 167 17.49 -10.77 -4.64
CA PRO A 167 17.51 -12.19 -4.92
C PRO A 167 18.24 -12.97 -3.82
N PHE A 168 17.79 -14.19 -3.59
CA PHE A 168 18.56 -15.21 -2.88
C PHE A 168 19.71 -15.73 -3.73
N ALA A 169 20.53 -16.61 -3.16
CA ALA A 169 21.68 -17.20 -3.85
C ALA A 169 21.29 -17.99 -5.12
N ASP A 170 20.08 -18.50 -5.21
CA ASP A 170 19.53 -19.21 -6.37
C ASP A 170 18.94 -18.27 -7.44
N GLY A 171 18.96 -16.97 -7.21
CA GLY A 171 18.42 -15.94 -8.09
C GLY A 171 16.92 -15.65 -7.91
N THR A 172 16.22 -16.38 -7.06
CA THR A 172 14.80 -16.12 -6.77
C THR A 172 14.65 -14.85 -5.96
N ILE A 173 13.76 -13.93 -6.37
CA ILE A 173 13.44 -12.72 -5.60
C ILE A 173 12.66 -13.11 -4.34
N ALA A 174 13.04 -12.56 -3.19
CA ALA A 174 12.49 -12.94 -1.90
C ALA A 174 10.96 -12.73 -1.84
N LEU A 175 10.45 -11.59 -2.33
CA LEU A 175 9.01 -11.32 -2.39
C LEU A 175 8.27 -12.29 -3.33
N GLU A 176 8.86 -12.69 -4.46
CA GLU A 176 8.24 -13.69 -5.34
C GLU A 176 8.08 -15.04 -4.64
N ARG A 177 9.13 -15.48 -3.89
CA ARG A 177 9.07 -16.70 -3.09
C ARG A 177 7.98 -16.63 -2.03
N LEU A 178 7.93 -15.54 -1.27
CA LEU A 178 6.89 -15.32 -0.28
C LEU A 178 5.49 -15.40 -0.91
N MET A 179 5.26 -14.63 -1.97
CA MET A 179 3.96 -14.54 -2.64
C MET A 179 3.53 -15.87 -3.26
N ALA A 180 4.45 -16.68 -3.75
CA ALA A 180 4.16 -18.00 -4.29
C ALA A 180 3.64 -18.98 -3.22
N ARG A 181 4.05 -18.80 -1.95
CA ARG A 181 3.66 -19.64 -0.81
C ARG A 181 2.45 -19.10 -0.05
N LEU A 182 2.18 -17.81 -0.11
CA LEU A 182 1.03 -17.18 0.56
C LEU A 182 -0.30 -17.58 -0.08
N ASP A 183 -1.25 -17.99 0.76
CA ASP A 183 -2.62 -18.29 0.34
C ASP A 183 -3.39 -16.99 0.12
N ARG A 184 -3.55 -16.57 -1.12
CA ARG A 184 -4.23 -15.35 -1.51
C ARG A 184 -5.71 -15.26 -1.10
N ARG A 185 -6.31 -16.35 -0.64
CA ARG A 185 -7.68 -16.32 -0.09
C ARG A 185 -7.73 -15.58 1.24
N HIS A 186 -6.65 -15.60 2.00
CA HIS A 186 -6.58 -15.13 3.37
C HIS A 186 -5.49 -14.08 3.60
N THR A 187 -4.50 -14.00 2.69
CA THR A 187 -3.35 -13.12 2.84
C THR A 187 -3.22 -12.12 1.71
N ASP A 188 -2.69 -10.94 2.04
CA ASP A 188 -2.42 -9.84 1.11
C ASP A 188 -0.96 -9.36 1.24
N ILE A 189 -0.55 -8.51 0.30
CA ILE A 189 0.70 -7.77 0.38
C ILE A 189 0.38 -6.28 0.52
N GLU A 190 0.96 -5.67 1.50
CA GLU A 190 1.09 -4.22 1.57
C GLU A 190 2.42 -3.83 0.93
N LEU A 191 2.33 -3.29 -0.28
CA LEU A 191 3.52 -2.91 -1.03
C LEU A 191 3.99 -1.52 -0.62
N ASP A 192 5.20 -1.42 -0.09
CA ASP A 192 5.86 -0.15 0.09
C ASP A 192 6.50 0.30 -1.21
N LEU A 193 6.01 1.42 -1.75
CA LEU A 193 6.42 1.92 -3.06
C LEU A 193 7.84 2.50 -3.05
N TYR A 194 8.26 3.10 -1.93
CA TYR A 194 9.62 3.60 -1.76
C TYR A 194 10.62 2.44 -1.61
N TRP A 195 10.33 1.49 -0.72
CA TRP A 195 11.23 0.38 -0.48
C TRP A 195 11.38 -0.50 -1.71
N ALA A 196 10.36 -0.62 -2.56
CA ALA A 196 10.49 -1.27 -3.85
C ALA A 196 11.53 -0.56 -4.74
N VAL A 197 11.46 0.76 -4.86
CA VAL A 197 12.43 1.55 -5.64
C VAL A 197 13.82 1.50 -5.00
N LYS A 198 13.92 1.61 -3.68
CA LYS A 198 15.17 1.51 -2.93
C LYS A 198 15.84 0.14 -3.09
N GLY A 199 15.04 -0.93 -3.13
CA GLY A 199 15.48 -2.30 -3.41
C GLY A 199 15.75 -2.57 -4.90
N GLY A 200 15.76 -1.54 -5.76
CA GLY A 200 16.08 -1.66 -7.18
C GLY A 200 14.95 -2.20 -8.05
N SER A 201 13.70 -2.16 -7.57
CA SER A 201 12.54 -2.72 -8.27
C SER A 201 11.54 -1.64 -8.68
N ASP A 202 10.78 -1.86 -9.75
CA ASP A 202 9.72 -0.96 -10.22
C ASP A 202 8.36 -1.41 -9.66
N PRO A 203 7.69 -0.61 -8.81
CA PRO A 203 6.34 -0.93 -8.31
C PRO A 203 5.35 -1.24 -9.44
N LYS A 204 5.48 -0.59 -10.58
CA LYS A 204 4.59 -0.81 -11.73
C LYS A 204 4.79 -2.20 -12.35
N TRP A 205 5.99 -2.77 -12.23
CA TRP A 205 6.23 -4.15 -12.64
C TRP A 205 5.41 -5.12 -11.78
N TRP A 206 5.43 -4.95 -10.44
CA TRP A 206 4.67 -5.77 -9.49
C TRP A 206 3.17 -5.70 -9.75
N PHE A 207 2.64 -4.51 -10.01
CA PHE A 207 1.22 -4.32 -10.31
C PHE A 207 0.76 -5.06 -11.57
N ARG A 208 1.61 -5.08 -12.61
CA ARG A 208 1.29 -5.77 -13.87
C ARG A 208 1.40 -7.28 -13.77
N HIS A 209 2.38 -7.80 -13.02
CA HIS A 209 2.62 -9.23 -12.92
C HIS A 209 1.81 -9.92 -11.83
N HIS A 210 1.35 -9.18 -10.83
CA HIS A 210 0.56 -9.70 -9.73
C HIS A 210 -0.74 -8.90 -9.51
N PRO A 211 -1.66 -8.86 -10.49
CA PRO A 211 -2.86 -8.06 -10.40
C PRO A 211 -3.74 -8.46 -9.21
N GLY A 212 -4.28 -7.45 -8.52
CA GLY A 212 -5.18 -7.62 -7.38
C GLY A 212 -4.51 -8.11 -6.10
N ARG A 213 -3.17 -8.06 -6.00
CA ARG A 213 -2.43 -8.56 -4.83
C ARG A 213 -2.08 -7.50 -3.79
N PHE A 214 -2.27 -6.21 -4.11
CA PHE A 214 -1.77 -5.09 -3.31
C PHE A 214 -2.91 -4.17 -2.87
N PRO A 215 -3.81 -4.62 -1.96
CA PRO A 215 -4.92 -3.78 -1.52
C PRO A 215 -4.49 -2.59 -0.67
N LEU A 216 -3.31 -2.65 -0.08
CA LEU A 216 -2.71 -1.58 0.72
C LEU A 216 -1.34 -1.22 0.14
N VAL A 217 -1.01 0.07 0.19
CA VAL A 217 0.31 0.56 -0.20
C VAL A 217 0.80 1.61 0.76
N HIS A 218 2.11 1.55 1.09
CA HIS A 218 2.79 2.69 1.71
C HIS A 218 3.27 3.66 0.63
N VAL A 219 2.94 4.92 0.84
CA VAL A 219 3.23 6.01 -0.06
C VAL A 219 4.32 6.87 0.57
N LYS A 220 5.56 6.50 0.26
CA LYS A 220 6.79 7.20 0.62
C LYS A 220 7.50 7.60 -0.67
N ASP A 221 8.05 8.80 -0.77
CA ASP A 221 8.76 9.23 -1.99
C ASP A 221 10.27 9.00 -1.88
N ALA A 222 10.88 8.81 -3.03
CA ALA A 222 12.31 8.61 -3.18
C ALA A 222 12.92 9.78 -3.92
N GLY A 223 14.01 10.31 -3.41
CA GLY A 223 14.89 11.21 -4.15
C GLY A 223 15.51 10.50 -5.37
N PRO A 224 16.28 11.23 -6.19
CA PRO A 224 16.89 10.65 -7.38
C PRO A 224 17.93 9.57 -7.05
N ALA A 225 18.17 8.69 -8.02
CA ALA A 225 19.26 7.71 -7.97
C ALA A 225 20.64 8.44 -7.85
N PRO A 226 21.65 7.82 -7.28
CA PRO A 226 21.67 6.44 -6.76
C PRO A 226 21.22 6.31 -5.30
N ASP A 227 21.09 7.42 -4.57
CA ASP A 227 20.93 7.37 -3.11
C ASP A 227 19.48 7.06 -2.69
N PHE A 228 18.50 7.45 -3.50
CA PHE A 228 17.08 7.27 -3.21
C PHE A 228 16.73 7.72 -1.77
N VAL A 229 17.18 8.92 -1.38
CA VAL A 229 16.88 9.46 -0.05
C VAL A 229 15.38 9.59 0.12
N MET A 230 14.84 9.09 1.24
CA MET A 230 13.41 9.20 1.53
C MET A 230 12.99 10.67 1.59
N SER A 231 11.88 11.00 0.98
CA SER A 231 11.39 12.37 0.82
C SER A 231 9.88 12.43 1.07
N ASP A 232 9.39 13.62 1.37
CA ASP A 232 7.94 13.86 1.41
C ASP A 232 7.31 13.60 0.04
N VAL A 233 6.10 13.04 0.03
CA VAL A 233 5.44 12.68 -1.23
C VAL A 233 5.23 13.90 -2.11
N GLY A 234 5.74 13.82 -3.35
CA GLY A 234 5.74 14.89 -4.33
C GLY A 234 6.99 15.78 -4.31
N ALA A 235 7.90 15.59 -3.35
CA ALA A 235 9.19 16.25 -3.31
C ALA A 235 10.34 15.39 -3.87
N GLY A 236 10.09 14.10 -4.08
CA GLY A 236 11.04 13.14 -4.63
C GLY A 236 10.99 13.03 -6.15
N ALA A 237 11.43 11.90 -6.67
CA ALA A 237 11.56 11.63 -8.10
C ALA A 237 10.57 10.55 -8.61
N MET A 238 9.67 10.03 -7.77
CA MET A 238 8.73 9.00 -8.18
C MET A 238 7.61 9.57 -9.07
N ASP A 239 7.33 8.88 -10.17
CA ASP A 239 6.20 9.24 -11.05
C ASP A 239 4.88 8.69 -10.50
N TRP A 240 4.30 9.43 -9.55
CA TRP A 240 3.05 9.06 -8.88
C TRP A 240 1.87 8.90 -9.83
N ARG A 241 1.82 9.68 -10.92
CA ARG A 241 0.76 9.53 -11.93
C ARG A 241 0.85 8.20 -12.65
N ALA A 242 2.05 7.82 -13.09
CA ALA A 242 2.26 6.54 -13.76
C ALA A 242 2.04 5.35 -12.82
N ILE A 243 2.44 5.48 -11.55
CA ILE A 243 2.23 4.44 -10.52
C ILE A 243 0.73 4.25 -10.28
N PHE A 244 0.00 5.31 -9.93
CA PHE A 244 -1.42 5.22 -9.57
C PHE A 244 -2.37 5.09 -10.77
N ALA A 245 -1.91 5.30 -12.00
CA ALA A 245 -2.66 4.87 -13.18
C ALA A 245 -2.94 3.35 -13.18
N LEU A 246 -2.10 2.57 -12.48
CA LEU A 246 -2.24 1.11 -12.35
C LEU A 246 -2.98 0.68 -11.08
N ARG A 247 -3.50 1.61 -10.26
CA ARG A 247 -4.11 1.29 -8.95
C ARG A 247 -5.23 0.26 -8.99
N GLN A 248 -6.07 0.32 -10.03
CA GLN A 248 -7.16 -0.67 -10.20
C GLN A 248 -6.61 -2.06 -10.53
N MET A 249 -5.60 -2.14 -11.39
CA MET A 249 -4.92 -3.39 -11.72
C MET A 249 -4.24 -3.98 -10.49
N ALA A 250 -3.57 -3.17 -9.70
CA ALA A 250 -2.93 -3.57 -8.45
C ALA A 250 -3.93 -4.02 -7.37
N GLY A 251 -5.18 -3.51 -7.43
CA GLY A 251 -6.21 -3.75 -6.44
C GLY A 251 -6.15 -2.80 -5.24
N ILE A 252 -5.47 -1.65 -5.38
CA ILE A 252 -5.25 -0.72 -4.27
C ILE A 252 -6.58 -0.13 -3.78
N ARG A 253 -6.78 -0.19 -2.48
CA ARG A 253 -7.93 0.35 -1.74
C ARG A 253 -7.51 1.40 -0.71
N HIS A 254 -6.32 1.21 -0.09
CA HIS A 254 -5.81 2.03 1.00
C HIS A 254 -4.42 2.56 0.64
N TYR A 255 -4.21 3.84 0.94
CA TYR A 255 -3.00 4.60 0.62
C TYR A 255 -2.50 5.22 1.92
N TYR A 256 -1.44 4.66 2.52
CA TYR A 256 -0.89 5.17 3.77
C TYR A 256 0.39 5.96 3.51
N VAL A 257 0.30 7.27 3.75
CA VAL A 257 1.49 8.13 3.75
C VAL A 257 2.37 7.74 4.92
N GLU A 258 3.65 7.57 4.65
CA GLU A 258 4.64 7.35 5.69
C GLU A 258 5.98 8.00 5.33
N HIS A 259 6.70 8.45 6.35
CA HIS A 259 8.10 8.83 6.29
C HIS A 259 8.78 8.35 7.58
N ASP A 260 9.82 7.50 7.47
CA ASP A 260 10.37 6.81 8.63
C ASP A 260 11.11 7.76 9.58
N GLN A 261 11.80 8.77 9.03
CA GLN A 261 12.62 9.72 9.79
C GLN A 261 12.50 11.16 9.24
N PRO A 262 11.30 11.76 9.24
CA PRO A 262 11.14 13.13 8.76
C PRO A 262 11.77 14.12 9.75
N ALA A 263 12.36 15.20 9.25
CA ALA A 263 12.88 16.27 10.10
C ALA A 263 11.77 16.94 10.92
N ASP A 264 10.59 17.11 10.32
CA ASP A 264 9.34 17.55 10.97
C ASP A 264 8.20 16.67 10.47
N PRO A 265 7.69 15.74 11.29
CA PRO A 265 6.64 14.83 10.88
C PRO A 265 5.32 15.54 10.52
N TRP A 266 5.00 16.67 11.16
CA TRP A 266 3.79 17.42 10.84
C TRP A 266 3.87 18.14 9.49
N ALA A 267 5.02 18.73 9.19
CA ALA A 267 5.28 19.33 7.89
C ALA A 267 5.24 18.26 6.79
N SER A 268 5.88 17.12 7.03
CA SER A 268 5.96 15.99 6.10
C SER A 268 4.57 15.46 5.71
N ILE A 269 3.75 15.05 6.67
CA ILE A 269 2.41 14.51 6.35
C ILE A 269 1.48 15.58 5.76
N THR A 270 1.68 16.87 6.11
CA THR A 270 0.90 17.97 5.52
C THR A 270 1.26 18.21 4.06
N ALA A 271 2.55 18.21 3.73
CA ALA A 271 3.03 18.36 2.35
C ALA A 271 2.56 17.18 1.48
N SER A 272 2.76 15.95 1.97
CA SER A 272 2.35 14.73 1.30
C SER A 272 0.83 14.68 1.05
N TYR A 273 0.01 15.06 2.04
CA TYR A 273 -1.44 15.16 1.87
C TYR A 273 -1.82 16.15 0.79
N ARG A 274 -1.24 17.36 0.81
CA ARG A 274 -1.52 18.40 -0.19
C ARG A 274 -1.21 17.94 -1.61
N TYR A 275 -0.09 17.27 -1.78
CA TYR A 275 0.28 16.73 -3.09
C TYR A 275 -0.71 15.68 -3.56
N LEU A 276 -0.96 14.64 -2.75
CA LEU A 276 -1.81 13.50 -3.14
C LEU A 276 -3.27 13.89 -3.32
N SER A 277 -3.80 14.80 -2.49
CA SER A 277 -5.19 15.26 -2.60
C SER A 277 -5.47 16.05 -3.89
N ASN A 278 -4.42 16.63 -4.51
CA ASN A 278 -4.50 17.31 -5.79
C ASN A 278 -4.04 16.43 -6.97
N LEU A 279 -3.55 15.23 -6.72
CA LEU A 279 -3.11 14.33 -7.76
C LEU A 279 -4.32 13.78 -8.53
N THR A 280 -4.26 13.89 -9.84
CA THR A 280 -5.27 13.33 -10.75
C THR A 280 -4.63 12.25 -11.61
N VAL A 281 -5.29 11.10 -11.73
CA VAL A 281 -4.83 9.91 -12.44
C VAL A 281 -5.90 9.33 -13.35
#